data_f5964cf17f584a5620daf67dcaa2d2c4
#
_entry.id   f5964cf17f584a5620daf67dcaa2d2c4
#
_cell.length_a   1.000
_cell.length_b   1.000
_cell.length_c   1.000
_cell.angle_alpha   90.00
_cell.angle_beta   90.00
_cell.angle_gamma   90.00
#
_symmetry.space_group_name_H-M   'P 1'
#
loop_
_entity.id
_entity.type
_entity.pdbx_description
1 polymer ?
#
loop_
_entity_poly.entity_id
_entity_poly.type
_entity_poly.pdbx_seq_one_letter_code
_entity_poly.pdbx_strand_id
1 'polypeptide(L)'
;PSFCPKPGDGTGLYEAMLEAKAQGKIRHIGITNHRLNVAMEALESGLYETLQFPFNYLATEKEHKLVEVCREKNIGFIAMKALSGGLITNSKVAYAYQAQYDNVLPIWGVQRETELDEFISYIDNPPVLDEEIKAVIENDKKELAGNFCRGCGYCMPTCPAHIEINNCARMSLLLRRS
;
A
#
# COMPACT_ATOMS: atom_id res chain seq x y z
N PRO A 1 6.01 -4.21 10.52
CA PRO A 1 6.97 -4.06 11.62
C PRO A 1 7.78 -2.77 11.49
N SER A 2 8.38 -2.32 12.59
CA SER A 2 9.29 -1.16 12.61
C SER A 2 10.72 -1.51 12.21
N PHE A 3 11.00 -2.78 12.02
CA PHE A 3 12.28 -3.37 11.62
C PHE A 3 12.03 -4.51 10.62
N CYS A 4 13.09 -5.00 10.01
CA CYS A 4 13.09 -6.15 9.10
C CYS A 4 13.45 -7.42 9.89
N PRO A 5 12.51 -8.32 10.24
CA PRO A 5 12.81 -9.59 10.87
C PRO A 5 13.73 -10.45 10.00
N LYS A 6 14.74 -11.07 10.62
CA LYS A 6 15.71 -11.90 9.93
C LYS A 6 16.23 -13.02 10.84
N PRO A 7 16.81 -14.09 10.29
CA PRO A 7 17.34 -15.18 11.09
C PRO A 7 18.36 -14.69 12.12
N GLY A 8 18.22 -15.15 13.36
CA GLY A 8 19.15 -14.81 14.44
C GLY A 8 19.04 -13.41 15.01
N ASP A 9 17.96 -12.67 14.72
CA ASP A 9 17.73 -11.32 15.27
C ASP A 9 17.25 -11.31 16.73
N GLY A 10 17.09 -12.50 17.33
CA GLY A 10 16.65 -12.68 18.72
C GLY A 10 15.15 -12.61 18.92
N THR A 11 14.35 -12.31 17.88
CA THR A 11 12.89 -12.25 18.00
C THR A 11 12.21 -13.59 17.75
N GLY A 12 12.85 -14.49 16.99
CA GLY A 12 12.29 -15.77 16.57
C GLY A 12 11.17 -15.66 15.53
N LEU A 13 10.85 -14.43 15.05
CA LEU A 13 9.74 -14.21 14.11
C LEU A 13 10.00 -14.84 12.75
N TYR A 14 11.21 -14.70 12.23
CA TYR A 14 11.55 -15.25 10.92
C TYR A 14 11.68 -16.78 10.97
N GLU A 15 12.26 -17.32 12.04
CA GLU A 15 12.35 -18.76 12.30
C GLU A 15 10.98 -19.42 12.36
N ALA A 16 10.01 -18.79 13.05
CA ALA A 16 8.64 -19.28 13.09
C ALA A 16 7.98 -19.33 11.71
N MET A 17 8.27 -18.36 10.83
CA MET A 17 7.80 -18.39 9.44
C MET A 17 8.45 -19.50 8.63
N LEU A 18 9.75 -19.75 8.81
CA LEU A 18 10.46 -20.87 8.19
C LEU A 18 9.88 -22.22 8.63
N GLU A 19 9.60 -22.38 9.92
CA GLU A 19 8.96 -23.58 10.45
C GLU A 19 7.56 -23.78 9.83
N ALA A 20 6.73 -22.74 9.78
CA ALA A 20 5.41 -22.79 9.16
C ALA A 20 5.49 -23.17 7.67
N LYS A 21 6.50 -22.68 6.95
CA LYS A 21 6.75 -23.02 5.55
C LYS A 21 7.20 -24.50 5.42
N ALA A 22 8.10 -24.97 6.28
CA ALA A 22 8.55 -26.36 6.30
C ALA A 22 7.40 -27.34 6.62
N GLN A 23 6.46 -26.93 7.46
CA GLN A 23 5.25 -27.71 7.79
C GLN A 23 4.16 -27.63 6.71
N GLY A 24 4.38 -26.89 5.61
CA GLY A 24 3.40 -26.69 4.53
C GLY A 24 2.20 -25.81 4.90
N LYS A 25 2.22 -25.12 6.04
CA LYS A 25 1.15 -24.21 6.48
C LYS A 25 1.09 -22.94 5.66
N ILE A 26 2.24 -22.46 5.18
CA ILE A 26 2.38 -21.32 4.27
C ILE A 26 3.29 -21.68 3.11
N ARG A 27 3.08 -21.04 1.96
CA ARG A 27 3.91 -21.23 0.77
C ARG A 27 4.99 -20.17 0.62
N HIS A 28 4.68 -18.94 1.00
CA HIS A 28 5.51 -17.76 0.79
C HIS A 28 5.63 -16.95 2.08
N ILE A 29 6.78 -16.32 2.25
CA ILE A 29 7.05 -15.40 3.37
C ILE A 29 7.08 -13.97 2.83
N GLY A 30 6.28 -13.11 3.40
CA GLY A 30 6.23 -11.69 3.02
C GLY A 30 6.37 -10.76 4.21
N ILE A 31 6.61 -9.49 3.91
CA ILE A 31 6.68 -8.43 4.92
C ILE A 31 5.71 -7.30 4.60
N THR A 32 5.05 -6.78 5.61
CA THR A 32 4.22 -5.56 5.54
C THR A 32 4.94 -4.41 6.22
N ASN A 33 5.10 -3.30 5.52
CA ASN A 33 5.75 -2.11 6.08
C ASN A 33 5.15 -0.80 5.56
N HIS A 34 5.42 0.31 6.29
CA HIS A 34 5.09 1.68 5.90
C HIS A 34 6.34 2.58 5.86
N ARG A 35 7.50 2.03 6.21
CA ARG A 35 8.76 2.73 6.26
C ARG A 35 9.62 2.32 5.07
N LEU A 36 9.95 3.29 4.24
CA LEU A 36 10.65 3.07 3.00
C LEU A 36 12.01 2.38 3.20
N ASN A 37 12.77 2.84 4.21
CA ASN A 37 14.08 2.26 4.53
C ASN A 37 14.00 0.78 4.95
N VAL A 38 12.98 0.41 5.76
CA VAL A 38 12.78 -0.99 6.17
C VAL A 38 12.28 -1.85 4.99
N ALA A 39 11.45 -1.28 4.11
CA ALA A 39 11.02 -1.96 2.90
C ALA A 39 12.21 -2.24 1.97
N MET A 40 13.09 -1.27 1.76
CA MET A 40 14.33 -1.47 0.97
C MET A 40 15.25 -2.50 1.60
N GLU A 41 15.48 -2.44 2.93
CA GLU A 41 16.25 -3.45 3.66
C GLU A 41 15.69 -4.87 3.44
N ALA A 42 14.35 -5.01 3.49
CA ALA A 42 13.70 -6.28 3.25
C ALA A 42 13.94 -6.80 1.82
N LEU A 43 13.84 -5.93 0.81
CA LEU A 43 14.11 -6.30 -0.58
C LEU A 43 15.56 -6.69 -0.83
N GLU A 44 16.50 -6.02 -0.15
CA GLU A 44 17.94 -6.30 -0.26
C GLU A 44 18.34 -7.60 0.47
N SER A 45 17.63 -7.95 1.53
CA SER A 45 17.92 -9.13 2.35
C SER A 45 17.76 -10.46 1.61
N GLY A 46 16.93 -10.52 0.57
CA GLY A 46 16.59 -11.75 -0.13
C GLY A 46 15.74 -12.74 0.68
N LEU A 47 15.22 -12.31 1.85
CA LEU A 47 14.49 -13.18 2.78
C LEU A 47 12.97 -13.23 2.49
N TYR A 48 12.45 -12.27 1.72
CA TYR A 48 11.02 -12.09 1.50
C TYR A 48 10.64 -12.29 0.05
N GLU A 49 9.54 -13.00 -0.17
CA GLU A 49 8.98 -13.29 -1.49
C GLU A 49 7.89 -12.30 -1.89
N THR A 50 7.32 -11.58 -0.89
CA THR A 50 6.36 -10.50 -1.12
C THR A 50 6.63 -9.30 -0.21
N LEU A 51 6.39 -8.10 -0.74
CA LEU A 51 6.37 -6.84 0.02
C LEU A 51 4.97 -6.23 -0.04
N GLN A 52 4.35 -6.00 1.11
CA GLN A 52 3.13 -5.20 1.20
C GLN A 52 3.48 -3.78 1.66
N PHE A 53 3.18 -2.79 0.81
CA PHE A 53 3.52 -1.38 1.05
C PHE A 53 2.39 -0.45 0.55
N PRO A 54 2.18 0.75 1.15
CA PRO A 54 1.22 1.72 0.63
C PRO A 54 1.61 2.19 -0.77
N PHE A 55 0.69 2.01 -1.74
CA PHE A 55 0.93 2.43 -3.11
C PHE A 55 -0.37 2.79 -3.82
N ASN A 56 -0.40 3.97 -4.42
CA ASN A 56 -1.50 4.50 -5.23
C ASN A 56 -0.97 5.65 -6.09
N TYR A 57 -1.81 6.33 -6.87
CA TYR A 57 -1.36 7.38 -7.78
C TYR A 57 -0.82 8.67 -7.09
N LEU A 58 -0.92 8.76 -5.76
CA LEU A 58 -0.26 9.81 -4.96
C LEU A 58 1.14 9.38 -4.47
N ALA A 59 1.63 8.24 -4.94
CA ALA A 59 2.96 7.73 -4.61
C ALA A 59 4.06 8.66 -5.13
N THR A 60 5.14 8.76 -4.37
CA THR A 60 6.34 9.48 -4.78
C THR A 60 7.27 8.60 -5.61
N GLU A 61 8.27 9.20 -6.26
CA GLU A 61 9.27 8.43 -7.02
C GLU A 61 10.00 7.36 -6.19
N LYS A 62 10.18 7.61 -4.89
CA LYS A 62 10.80 6.63 -3.99
C LYS A 62 9.96 5.37 -3.82
N GLU A 63 8.63 5.51 -3.82
CA GLU A 63 7.69 4.40 -3.74
C GLU A 63 7.57 3.69 -5.09
N HIS A 64 7.64 4.43 -6.20
CA HIS A 64 7.77 3.82 -7.53
C HIS A 64 9.03 2.96 -7.65
N LYS A 65 10.15 3.44 -7.09
CA LYS A 65 11.40 2.66 -7.07
C LYS A 65 11.27 1.34 -6.33
N LEU A 66 10.46 1.25 -5.24
CA LEU A 66 10.18 -0.04 -4.58
C LEU A 66 9.50 -1.03 -5.54
N VAL A 67 8.53 -0.57 -6.34
CA VAL A 67 7.81 -1.42 -7.30
C VAL A 67 8.77 -1.96 -8.37
N GLU A 68 9.67 -1.10 -8.88
CA GLU A 68 10.70 -1.50 -9.83
C GLU A 68 11.66 -2.54 -9.26
N VAL A 69 12.18 -2.30 -8.04
CA VAL A 69 13.09 -3.25 -7.37
C VAL A 69 12.40 -4.58 -7.09
N CYS A 70 11.11 -4.56 -6.72
CA CYS A 70 10.33 -5.79 -6.59
C CYS A 70 10.25 -6.56 -7.91
N ARG A 71 10.03 -5.86 -9.03
CA ARG A 71 10.01 -6.48 -10.36
C ARG A 71 11.37 -7.08 -10.72
N GLU A 72 12.46 -6.32 -10.55
CA GLU A 72 13.84 -6.75 -10.83
C GLU A 72 14.23 -8.00 -10.03
N LYS A 73 13.77 -8.10 -8.79
CA LYS A 73 14.07 -9.21 -7.87
C LYS A 73 13.04 -10.34 -7.87
N ASN A 74 12.01 -10.26 -8.74
CA ASN A 74 10.90 -11.22 -8.77
C ASN A 74 10.20 -11.37 -7.41
N ILE A 75 9.98 -10.25 -6.72
CA ILE A 75 9.25 -10.15 -5.45
C ILE A 75 7.86 -9.62 -5.73
N GLY A 76 6.81 -10.29 -5.26
CA GLY A 76 5.43 -9.83 -5.40
C GLY A 76 5.18 -8.53 -4.62
N PHE A 77 4.64 -7.50 -5.28
CA PHE A 77 4.29 -6.25 -4.62
C PHE A 77 2.78 -6.20 -4.33
N ILE A 78 2.41 -6.06 -3.05
CA ILE A 78 1.03 -5.94 -2.62
C ILE A 78 0.77 -4.48 -2.25
N ALA A 79 -0.03 -3.79 -3.08
CA ALA A 79 -0.35 -2.37 -2.90
C ALA A 79 -1.46 -2.20 -1.88
N MET A 80 -1.12 -1.93 -0.62
CA MET A 80 -2.10 -1.53 0.37
C MET A 80 -2.43 -0.04 0.26
N LYS A 81 -3.58 0.37 0.81
CA LYS A 81 -4.08 1.76 0.77
C LYS A 81 -4.24 2.29 -0.66
N ALA A 82 -4.66 1.43 -1.57
CA ALA A 82 -4.88 1.79 -2.97
C ALA A 82 -5.88 2.95 -3.14
N LEU A 83 -6.83 3.12 -2.19
CA LEU A 83 -7.74 4.27 -2.09
C LEU A 83 -7.26 5.34 -1.08
N SER A 84 -6.01 5.31 -0.67
CA SER A 84 -5.42 6.28 0.28
C SER A 84 -6.26 6.49 1.57
N GLY A 85 -6.96 5.42 2.03
CA GLY A 85 -7.84 5.47 3.20
C GLY A 85 -9.00 6.46 3.04
N GLY A 86 -9.65 6.48 1.87
CA GLY A 86 -10.81 7.29 1.55
C GLY A 86 -10.50 8.68 0.99
N LEU A 87 -9.24 9.04 0.76
CA LEU A 87 -8.90 10.29 0.06
C LEU A 87 -9.06 10.16 -1.46
N ILE A 88 -8.87 8.98 -1.99
CA ILE A 88 -9.16 8.63 -3.37
C ILE A 88 -10.57 8.05 -3.41
N THR A 89 -11.50 8.79 -3.99
CA THR A 89 -12.92 8.44 -4.03
C THR A 89 -13.36 7.89 -5.39
N ASN A 90 -12.54 8.07 -6.43
CA ASN A 90 -12.82 7.56 -7.77
C ASN A 90 -12.16 6.18 -7.95
N SER A 91 -12.94 5.13 -7.78
CA SER A 91 -12.49 3.73 -7.89
C SER A 91 -11.97 3.38 -9.28
N LYS A 92 -12.64 3.88 -10.34
CA LYS A 92 -12.25 3.69 -11.75
C LYS A 92 -10.84 4.21 -12.01
N VAL A 93 -10.54 5.42 -11.53
CA VAL A 93 -9.22 6.05 -11.65
C VAL A 93 -8.16 5.27 -10.86
N ALA A 94 -8.51 4.86 -9.63
CA ALA A 94 -7.60 4.06 -8.80
C ALA A 94 -7.28 2.71 -9.44
N TYR A 95 -8.30 2.04 -9.97
CA TYR A 95 -8.12 0.75 -10.65
C TYR A 95 -7.26 0.88 -11.91
N ALA A 96 -7.58 1.82 -12.81
CA ALA A 96 -6.82 2.05 -14.03
C ALA A 96 -5.35 2.36 -13.76
N TYR A 97 -5.07 3.13 -12.68
CA TYR A 97 -3.70 3.40 -12.27
C TYR A 97 -2.96 2.14 -11.82
N GLN A 98 -3.58 1.30 -11.01
CA GLN A 98 -2.94 0.07 -10.50
C GLN A 98 -2.75 -0.97 -11.62
N ALA A 99 -3.69 -1.06 -12.55
CA ALA A 99 -3.69 -2.03 -13.64
C ALA A 99 -2.52 -1.86 -14.66
N GLN A 100 -1.83 -0.71 -14.62
CA GLN A 100 -0.64 -0.52 -15.47
C GLN A 100 0.59 -1.31 -15.01
N TYR A 101 0.57 -1.85 -13.79
CA TYR A 101 1.68 -2.60 -13.20
C TYR A 101 1.39 -4.10 -13.22
N ASP A 102 2.19 -4.87 -13.90
CA ASP A 102 2.06 -6.33 -14.03
C ASP A 102 2.52 -7.11 -12.77
N ASN A 103 3.30 -6.47 -11.91
CA ASN A 103 3.85 -7.05 -10.67
C ASN A 103 3.18 -6.52 -9.39
N VAL A 104 2.09 -5.74 -9.51
CA VAL A 104 1.40 -5.13 -8.37
C VAL A 104 0.03 -5.74 -8.19
N LEU A 105 -0.24 -6.22 -6.99
CA LEU A 105 -1.56 -6.70 -6.56
C LEU A 105 -2.18 -5.67 -5.61
N PRO A 106 -3.21 -4.91 -6.02
CA PRO A 106 -3.87 -3.95 -5.14
C PRO A 106 -4.78 -4.63 -4.11
N ILE A 107 -4.83 -4.07 -2.90
CA ILE A 107 -5.83 -4.40 -1.89
C ILE A 107 -6.78 -3.22 -1.76
N TRP A 108 -8.05 -3.46 -2.09
CA TRP A 108 -9.10 -2.47 -2.06
C TRP A 108 -9.76 -2.40 -0.67
N GLY A 109 -9.88 -1.19 -0.11
CA GLY A 109 -10.64 -0.96 1.10
C GLY A 109 -12.12 -0.75 0.77
N VAL A 110 -12.89 -1.83 0.80
CA VAL A 110 -14.33 -1.86 0.50
C VAL A 110 -15.11 -1.81 1.80
N GLN A 111 -16.13 -0.96 1.90
CA GLN A 111 -17.00 -0.81 3.06
C GLN A 111 -18.48 -1.14 2.77
N ARG A 112 -18.90 -1.07 1.49
CA ARG A 112 -20.27 -1.28 1.04
C ARG A 112 -20.30 -2.33 -0.05
N GLU A 113 -21.41 -3.04 -0.15
CA GLU A 113 -21.63 -4.04 -1.20
C GLU A 113 -21.57 -3.41 -2.59
N THR A 114 -22.13 -2.21 -2.76
CA THR A 114 -22.06 -1.46 -4.02
C THR A 114 -20.64 -1.13 -4.47
N GLU A 115 -19.74 -0.87 -3.54
CA GLU A 115 -18.31 -0.67 -3.84
C GLU A 115 -17.66 -1.97 -4.30
N LEU A 116 -18.05 -3.10 -3.70
CA LEU A 116 -17.56 -4.43 -4.13
C LEU A 116 -18.05 -4.75 -5.54
N ASP A 117 -19.33 -4.55 -5.82
CA ASP A 117 -19.92 -4.79 -7.14
C ASP A 117 -19.24 -3.93 -8.21
N GLU A 118 -18.91 -2.69 -7.88
CA GLU A 118 -18.17 -1.79 -8.76
C GLU A 118 -16.77 -2.35 -9.10
N PHE A 119 -16.00 -2.79 -8.09
CA PHE A 119 -14.69 -3.40 -8.35
C PHE A 119 -14.78 -4.73 -9.11
N ILE A 120 -15.80 -5.53 -8.84
CA ILE A 120 -16.04 -6.79 -9.58
C ILE A 120 -16.31 -6.48 -11.06
N SER A 121 -17.10 -5.44 -11.36
CA SER A 121 -17.39 -5.05 -12.74
C SER A 121 -16.15 -4.69 -13.57
N TYR A 122 -15.07 -4.25 -12.93
CA TYR A 122 -13.81 -3.95 -13.58
C TYR A 122 -13.01 -5.19 -14.01
N ILE A 123 -13.37 -6.38 -13.52
CA ILE A 123 -12.76 -7.65 -13.96
C ILE A 123 -13.13 -7.92 -15.40
N ASP A 124 -14.41 -7.72 -15.75
CA ASP A 124 -14.90 -7.96 -17.10
C ASP A 124 -14.61 -6.79 -18.05
N ASN A 125 -14.63 -5.57 -17.54
CA ASN A 125 -14.41 -4.33 -18.29
C ASN A 125 -13.40 -3.44 -17.59
N PRO A 126 -12.09 -3.76 -17.61
CA PRO A 126 -11.07 -3.01 -16.89
C PRO A 126 -10.96 -1.59 -17.44
N PRO A 127 -11.04 -0.57 -16.58
CA PRO A 127 -10.80 0.81 -17.00
C PRO A 127 -9.36 1.00 -17.48
N VAL A 128 -9.23 1.72 -18.58
CA VAL A 128 -7.94 2.00 -19.24
C VAL A 128 -7.43 3.37 -18.77
N LEU A 129 -6.13 3.45 -18.54
CA LEU A 129 -5.46 4.70 -18.16
C LEU A 129 -5.33 5.63 -19.38
N ASP A 130 -6.44 6.26 -19.76
CA ASP A 130 -6.53 7.23 -20.83
C ASP A 130 -6.20 8.67 -20.39
N GLU A 131 -6.28 9.64 -21.31
CA GLU A 131 -5.95 11.05 -21.02
C GLU A 131 -6.96 11.69 -20.04
N GLU A 132 -8.21 11.26 -20.05
CA GLU A 132 -9.22 11.75 -19.10
C GLU A 132 -8.88 11.31 -17.67
N ILE A 133 -8.57 10.03 -17.50
CA ILE A 133 -8.16 9.49 -16.19
C ILE A 133 -6.84 10.11 -15.71
N LYS A 134 -5.88 10.32 -16.61
CA LYS A 134 -4.62 11.02 -16.28
C LYS A 134 -4.87 12.45 -15.81
N ALA A 135 -5.78 13.17 -16.47
CA ALA A 135 -6.15 14.53 -16.07
C ALA A 135 -6.76 14.57 -14.65
N VAL A 136 -7.61 13.58 -14.31
CA VAL A 136 -8.16 13.46 -12.95
C VAL A 136 -7.03 13.20 -11.95
N ILE A 137 -6.11 12.29 -12.24
CA ILE A 137 -4.95 12.01 -11.39
C ILE A 137 -4.11 13.27 -11.14
N GLU A 138 -3.81 14.03 -12.18
CA GLU A 138 -3.02 15.25 -12.05
C GLU A 138 -3.75 16.35 -11.26
N ASN A 139 -5.07 16.45 -11.40
CA ASN A 139 -5.88 17.35 -10.58
C ASN A 139 -5.87 16.92 -9.09
N ASP A 140 -6.07 15.64 -8.82
CA ASP A 140 -6.02 15.09 -7.46
C ASP A 140 -4.63 15.27 -6.83
N LYS A 141 -3.57 15.07 -7.59
CA LYS A 141 -2.21 15.33 -7.12
C LYS A 141 -2.01 16.79 -6.73
N LYS A 142 -2.54 17.75 -7.49
CA LYS A 142 -2.48 19.19 -7.17
C LYS A 142 -3.29 19.53 -5.91
N GLU A 143 -4.50 18.99 -5.80
CA GLU A 143 -5.39 19.22 -4.66
C GLU A 143 -4.83 18.62 -3.37
N LEU A 144 -4.22 17.43 -3.49
CA LEU A 144 -3.62 16.69 -2.39
C LEU A 144 -2.09 16.92 -2.30
N ALA A 145 -1.53 17.83 -3.14
CA ALA A 145 -0.13 18.22 -3.09
C ALA A 145 0.14 18.94 -1.78
N GLY A 146 0.69 18.25 -0.86
CA GLY A 146 1.03 18.75 0.46
C GLY A 146 1.34 17.60 1.40
N ASN A 147 1.81 17.94 2.56
CA ASN A 147 2.10 16.99 3.62
C ASN A 147 0.81 16.52 4.29
N PHE A 148 -0.03 15.77 3.56
CA PHE A 148 -1.18 15.15 4.19
C PHE A 148 -0.79 13.86 4.93
N CYS A 149 -1.50 13.59 6.01
CA CYS A 149 -1.27 12.39 6.82
C CYS A 149 -1.69 11.13 6.05
N ARG A 150 -0.76 10.19 5.85
CA ARG A 150 -1.01 8.91 5.18
C ARG A 150 -1.72 7.86 6.06
N GLY A 151 -2.08 8.23 7.29
CA GLY A 151 -2.81 7.36 8.22
C GLY A 151 -2.04 6.12 8.67
N CYS A 152 -0.71 6.16 8.75
CA CYS A 152 0.11 5.02 9.18
C CYS A 152 0.04 4.74 10.69
N GLY A 153 -0.36 5.72 11.51
CA GLY A 153 -0.56 5.56 12.95
C GLY A 153 0.69 5.57 13.83
N TYR A 154 1.90 5.65 13.26
CA TYR A 154 3.14 5.58 14.04
C TYR A 154 3.35 6.70 15.06
N CYS A 155 2.69 7.85 14.90
CA CYS A 155 2.73 8.97 15.84
C CYS A 155 1.77 8.81 17.03
N MET A 156 0.78 7.91 16.94
CA MET A 156 -0.26 7.78 17.98
C MET A 156 0.29 7.24 19.30
N PRO A 157 1.10 6.15 19.32
CA PRO A 157 1.63 5.61 20.57
C PRO A 157 2.56 6.57 21.33
N THR A 158 3.13 7.55 20.63
CA THR A 158 4.07 8.52 21.21
C THR A 158 3.41 9.85 21.58
N CYS A 159 2.10 9.99 21.35
CA CYS A 159 1.38 11.21 21.68
C CYS A 159 1.07 11.26 23.19
N PRO A 160 1.64 12.22 23.96
CA PRO A 160 1.40 12.30 25.39
C PRO A 160 -0.04 12.70 25.75
N ALA A 161 -0.77 13.29 24.80
CA ALA A 161 -2.17 13.68 24.95
C ALA A 161 -3.16 12.65 24.41
N HIS A 162 -2.68 11.49 23.93
CA HIS A 162 -3.49 10.42 23.35
C HIS A 162 -4.43 10.88 22.21
N ILE A 163 -4.00 11.90 21.44
CA ILE A 163 -4.78 12.42 20.31
C ILE A 163 -4.68 11.44 19.15
N GLU A 164 -5.80 11.19 18.49
CA GLU A 164 -5.85 10.50 17.20
C GLU A 164 -5.34 11.38 16.07
N ILE A 165 -4.03 11.62 16.05
CA ILE A 165 -3.34 12.56 15.16
C ILE A 165 -3.67 12.30 13.69
N ASN A 166 -3.73 11.04 13.27
CA ASN A 166 -4.06 10.64 11.91
C ASN A 166 -5.46 11.11 11.50
N ASN A 167 -6.47 10.98 12.37
CA ASN A 167 -7.83 11.41 12.09
C ASN A 167 -7.93 12.94 12.07
N CYS A 168 -7.36 13.61 13.06
CA CYS A 168 -7.32 15.07 13.11
C CYS A 168 -6.63 15.67 11.88
N ALA A 169 -5.46 15.15 11.50
CA ALA A 169 -4.68 15.65 10.37
C ALA A 169 -5.34 15.43 9.00
N ARG A 170 -6.31 14.50 8.91
CA ARG A 170 -7.01 14.16 7.65
C ARG A 170 -8.43 14.69 7.59
N MET A 171 -8.99 15.16 8.70
CA MET A 171 -10.41 15.50 8.81
C MET A 171 -10.88 16.50 7.74
N SER A 172 -10.11 17.55 7.49
CA SER A 172 -10.49 18.56 6.49
C SER A 172 -10.52 18.02 5.06
N LEU A 173 -9.66 17.06 4.74
CA LEU A 173 -9.63 16.41 3.44
C LEU A 173 -10.76 15.38 3.30
N LEU A 174 -11.01 14.60 4.33
CA LEU A 174 -12.09 13.63 4.35
C LEU A 174 -13.46 14.31 4.23
N LEU A 175 -13.69 15.41 4.95
CA LEU A 175 -14.94 16.17 4.87
C LEU A 175 -15.18 16.81 3.50
N ARG A 176 -14.14 17.12 2.75
CA ARG A 176 -14.28 17.67 1.39
C ARG A 176 -14.57 16.61 0.34
N ARG A 177 -14.27 15.35 0.64
CA ARG A 177 -14.37 14.20 -0.29
C ARG A 177 -15.48 13.21 0.09
N SER A 178 -16.18 13.42 1.18
CA SER A 178 -17.38 12.67 1.56
C SER A 178 -18.62 13.29 0.91
#